data_f53815b9d18cb193d6bc0216a9d814d4
#
_entry.id   f53815b9d18cb193d6bc0216a9d814d4
#
_cell.length_a   1.000
_cell.length_b   1.000
_cell.length_c   1.000
_cell.angle_alpha   90.00
_cell.angle_beta   90.00
_cell.angle_gamma   90.00
#
_symmetry.space_group_name_H-M   'P 1'
#
loop_
_entity.id
_entity.type
_entity.pdbx_description
1 polymer ?
#
loop_
_entity_poly.entity_id
_entity_poly.type
_entity_poly.pdbx_seq_one_letter_code
_entity_poly.pdbx_strand_id
1 'polypeptide(L)'
;MEKKLLETLNGKKFKIPPIWLMRQAGRYLPEYQKTRKKAGGFLDLCYNSDLSTEVTLQPIRRFGFDGAILFADILLIPQALGMGLWFEAGEGPRLTGLLDGFDIKNLKPADQVHDKLEPIYQTVKNLSSALPNETTLIGFAG
;
A
#
# COMPACT_ATOMS: atom_id res chain seq x y z
N MET A 1 -19.56 -14.07 6.05
CA MET A 1 -18.80 -14.92 5.10
C MET A 1 -17.40 -15.12 5.63
N GLU A 2 -16.81 -16.28 5.36
CA GLU A 2 -15.52 -16.68 5.92
C GLU A 2 -14.36 -16.07 5.10
N LYS A 3 -13.37 -15.50 5.78
CA LYS A 3 -12.16 -15.00 5.15
C LYS A 3 -11.17 -16.14 4.94
N LYS A 4 -11.24 -16.80 3.79
CA LYS A 4 -10.42 -17.99 3.47
C LYS A 4 -8.94 -17.82 3.76
N LEU A 5 -8.37 -16.65 3.45
CA LEU A 5 -6.95 -16.39 3.70
C LEU A 5 -6.62 -16.44 5.19
N LEU A 6 -7.41 -15.77 6.04
CA LEU A 6 -7.21 -15.81 7.50
C LEU A 6 -7.41 -17.22 8.06
N GLU A 7 -8.44 -17.94 7.61
CA GLU A 7 -8.69 -19.31 8.04
C GLU A 7 -7.55 -20.25 7.64
N THR A 8 -6.97 -20.04 6.46
CA THR A 8 -5.79 -20.82 6.02
C THR A 8 -4.59 -20.54 6.89
N LEU A 9 -4.35 -19.28 7.27
CA LEU A 9 -3.28 -18.92 8.21
C LEU A 9 -3.50 -19.51 9.59
N ASN A 10 -4.75 -19.75 9.99
CA ASN A 10 -5.12 -20.45 11.21
C ASN A 10 -5.12 -22.00 11.07
N GLY A 11 -4.60 -22.52 9.96
CA GLY A 11 -4.41 -23.97 9.74
C GLY A 11 -5.56 -24.68 9.02
N LYS A 12 -6.64 -23.97 8.63
CA LYS A 12 -7.75 -24.59 7.90
C LYS A 12 -7.35 -24.88 6.46
N LYS A 13 -7.67 -26.07 5.98
CA LYS A 13 -7.42 -26.49 4.60
C LYS A 13 -8.69 -26.32 3.76
N PHE A 14 -8.53 -25.74 2.56
CA PHE A 14 -9.58 -25.60 1.56
C PHE A 14 -9.24 -26.44 0.32
N LYS A 15 -10.27 -26.98 -0.34
CA LYS A 15 -10.12 -27.70 -1.59
C LYS A 15 -9.52 -26.80 -2.70
N ILE A 16 -9.94 -25.53 -2.71
CA ILE A 16 -9.36 -24.47 -3.57
C ILE A 16 -8.69 -23.49 -2.62
N PRO A 17 -7.34 -23.39 -2.65
CA PRO A 17 -6.62 -22.48 -1.76
C PRO A 17 -6.95 -21.02 -2.06
N PRO A 18 -6.87 -20.12 -1.07
CA PRO A 18 -7.01 -18.69 -1.30
C PRO A 18 -5.87 -18.15 -2.16
N ILE A 19 -6.17 -17.14 -2.98
CA ILE A 19 -5.21 -16.54 -3.91
C ILE A 19 -5.15 -15.03 -3.70
N TRP A 20 -3.94 -14.52 -3.68
CA TRP A 20 -3.58 -13.11 -3.81
C TRP A 20 -2.23 -12.98 -4.53
N LEU A 21 -1.96 -11.83 -5.14
CA LEU A 21 -0.70 -11.59 -5.86
C LEU A 21 -0.02 -10.35 -5.28
N MET A 22 1.29 -10.41 -5.06
CA MET A 22 2.06 -9.32 -4.45
C MET A 22 1.92 -7.98 -5.18
N ARG A 23 1.79 -7.99 -6.50
CA ARG A 23 1.63 -6.79 -7.34
C ARG A 23 0.31 -6.81 -8.12
N GLN A 24 -0.78 -7.14 -7.44
CA GLN A 24 -2.09 -7.20 -8.08
C GLN A 24 -2.63 -5.84 -8.51
N ALA A 25 -2.34 -4.75 -7.79
CA ALA A 25 -2.53 -3.39 -8.29
C ALA A 25 -1.27 -2.94 -9.02
N GLY A 26 -1.39 -2.50 -10.28
CA GLY A 26 -0.20 -2.13 -11.03
C GLY A 26 -0.45 -1.66 -12.46
N ARG A 27 0.65 -1.28 -13.13
CA ARG A 27 0.64 -0.64 -14.46
C ARG A 27 0.03 -1.48 -15.58
N TYR A 28 -0.11 -2.79 -15.41
CA TYR A 28 -0.77 -3.68 -16.38
C TYR A 28 -2.29 -3.50 -16.43
N LEU A 29 -2.88 -2.86 -15.41
CA LEU A 29 -4.30 -2.56 -15.36
C LEU A 29 -4.59 -1.20 -16.01
N PRO A 30 -5.43 -1.11 -17.06
CA PRO A 30 -5.80 0.16 -17.67
C PRO A 30 -6.44 1.14 -16.69
N GLU A 31 -7.28 0.65 -15.78
CA GLU A 31 -7.91 1.42 -14.72
C GLU A 31 -6.88 1.98 -13.74
N TYR A 32 -5.85 1.21 -13.40
CA TYR A 32 -4.73 1.71 -12.57
C TYR A 32 -4.01 2.86 -13.27
N GLN A 33 -3.69 2.72 -14.56
CA GLN A 33 -3.02 3.78 -15.32
C GLN A 33 -3.80 5.09 -15.33
N LYS A 34 -5.15 5.01 -15.48
CA LYS A 34 -6.02 6.18 -15.43
C LYS A 34 -5.97 6.85 -14.05
N THR A 35 -6.09 6.07 -12.99
CA THR A 35 -6.05 6.58 -11.61
C THR A 35 -4.67 7.17 -11.29
N ARG A 36 -3.60 6.51 -11.71
CA ARG A 36 -2.23 6.97 -11.54
C ARG A 36 -1.98 8.31 -12.24
N LYS A 37 -2.49 8.46 -13.47
CA LYS A 37 -2.42 9.72 -14.22
C LYS A 37 -3.18 10.85 -13.52
N LYS A 38 -4.36 10.55 -12.96
CA LYS A 38 -5.16 11.51 -12.18
C LYS A 38 -4.43 11.98 -10.92
N ALA A 39 -3.70 11.11 -10.27
CA ALA A 39 -2.95 11.44 -9.05
C ALA A 39 -1.76 12.38 -9.32
N GLY A 40 -1.14 12.33 -10.51
CA GLY A 40 0.06 13.07 -10.84
C GLY A 40 1.33 12.27 -10.55
N GLY A 41 1.81 12.22 -9.30
CA GLY A 41 2.99 11.48 -8.86
C GLY A 41 2.67 10.15 -8.17
N PHE A 42 3.69 9.28 -7.98
CA PHE A 42 3.52 8.03 -7.25
C PHE A 42 3.24 8.27 -5.77
N LEU A 43 3.97 9.19 -5.16
CA LEU A 43 3.72 9.60 -3.78
C LEU A 43 2.36 10.29 -3.62
N ASP A 44 1.96 11.12 -4.62
CA ASP A 44 0.64 11.75 -4.62
C ASP A 44 -0.48 10.70 -4.60
N LEU A 45 -0.28 9.58 -5.33
CA LEU A 45 -1.20 8.45 -5.28
C LEU A 45 -1.21 7.79 -3.90
N CYS A 46 -0.04 7.51 -3.32
CA CYS A 46 0.07 6.86 -2.01
C CYS A 46 -0.57 7.71 -0.89
N TYR A 47 -0.38 9.02 -0.92
CA TYR A 47 -0.92 9.96 0.08
C TYR A 47 -2.34 10.45 -0.22
N ASN A 48 -2.97 9.98 -1.28
CA ASN A 48 -4.39 10.27 -1.55
C ASN A 48 -5.24 9.06 -1.16
N SER A 49 -5.93 9.14 -0.03
CA SER A 49 -6.69 8.01 0.53
C SER A 49 -7.78 7.49 -0.40
N ASP A 50 -8.45 8.36 -1.18
CA ASP A 50 -9.51 7.93 -2.11
C ASP A 50 -8.92 7.19 -3.30
N LEU A 51 -7.84 7.72 -3.90
CA LEU A 51 -7.19 7.10 -5.05
C LEU A 51 -6.45 5.82 -4.66
N SER A 52 -5.81 5.78 -3.48
CA SER A 52 -5.19 4.55 -2.95
C SER A 52 -6.22 3.46 -2.67
N THR A 53 -7.37 3.84 -2.11
CA THR A 53 -8.51 2.93 -1.92
C THR A 53 -8.97 2.38 -3.28
N GLU A 54 -9.17 3.25 -4.26
CA GLU A 54 -9.62 2.86 -5.60
C GLU A 54 -8.66 1.85 -6.25
N VAL A 55 -7.34 2.13 -6.28
CA VAL A 55 -6.37 1.21 -6.91
C VAL A 55 -6.24 -0.11 -6.17
N THR A 56 -6.44 -0.12 -4.85
CA THR A 56 -6.48 -1.36 -4.06
C THR A 56 -7.69 -2.22 -4.43
N LEU A 57 -8.86 -1.62 -4.67
CA LEU A 57 -10.09 -2.32 -5.01
C LEU A 57 -10.15 -2.81 -6.46
N GLN A 58 -9.40 -2.19 -7.39
CA GLN A 58 -9.44 -2.53 -8.82
C GLN A 58 -9.18 -4.02 -9.10
N PRO A 59 -8.08 -4.64 -8.61
CA PRO A 59 -7.83 -6.07 -8.83
C PRO A 59 -8.85 -6.96 -8.12
N ILE A 60 -9.42 -6.53 -7.01
CA ILE A 60 -10.46 -7.29 -6.30
C ILE A 60 -11.72 -7.36 -7.15
N ARG A 61 -12.16 -6.22 -7.71
CA ARG A 61 -13.33 -6.17 -8.61
C ARG A 61 -13.10 -6.96 -9.91
N ARG A 62 -11.87 -6.94 -10.42
CA ARG A 62 -11.54 -7.58 -11.70
C ARG A 62 -11.33 -9.09 -11.59
N PHE A 63 -10.68 -9.56 -10.53
CA PHE A 63 -10.21 -10.95 -10.42
C PHE A 63 -10.80 -11.72 -9.24
N GLY A 64 -11.41 -11.06 -8.28
CA GLY A 64 -12.00 -11.72 -7.12
C GLY A 64 -10.97 -12.38 -6.20
N PHE A 65 -9.80 -11.74 -5.99
CA PHE A 65 -8.78 -12.27 -5.07
C PHE A 65 -9.28 -12.35 -3.64
N ASP A 66 -8.80 -13.36 -2.89
CA ASP A 66 -9.13 -13.58 -1.49
C ASP A 66 -8.38 -12.62 -0.53
N GLY A 67 -7.34 -11.94 -1.03
CA GLY A 67 -6.58 -10.93 -0.31
C GLY A 67 -6.45 -9.63 -1.08
N ALA A 68 -6.57 -8.49 -0.39
CA ALA A 68 -6.34 -7.15 -0.91
C ALA A 68 -5.13 -6.55 -0.20
N ILE A 69 -4.08 -6.22 -0.95
CA ILE A 69 -2.91 -5.53 -0.40
C ILE A 69 -3.18 -4.03 -0.38
N LEU A 70 -3.02 -3.41 0.79
CA LEU A 70 -3.03 -1.96 0.92
C LEU A 70 -2.06 -1.33 -0.08
N PHE A 71 -2.57 -0.45 -0.95
CA PHE A 71 -1.70 0.31 -1.85
C PHE A 71 -0.93 1.37 -1.06
N ALA A 72 0.36 1.11 -0.86
CA ALA A 72 1.31 1.94 -0.15
C ALA A 72 2.72 1.69 -0.69
N ASP A 73 3.73 2.26 -0.05
CA ASP A 73 5.14 2.02 -0.37
C ASP A 73 5.97 1.80 0.89
N ILE A 74 6.99 0.97 0.80
CA ILE A 74 7.91 0.68 1.92
C ILE A 74 8.70 1.90 2.38
N LEU A 75 8.84 2.92 1.53
CA LEU A 75 9.62 4.13 1.81
C LEU A 75 8.82 5.23 2.51
N LEU A 76 7.50 5.06 2.70
CA LEU A 76 6.66 6.08 3.34
C LEU A 76 7.01 6.27 4.81
N ILE A 77 7.36 5.21 5.53
CA ILE A 77 7.80 5.29 6.93
C ILE A 77 9.14 6.01 7.05
N PRO A 78 10.22 5.63 6.33
CA PRO A 78 11.45 6.40 6.30
C PRO A 78 11.25 7.88 5.95
N GLN A 79 10.39 8.17 4.96
CA GLN A 79 10.05 9.56 4.60
C GLN A 79 9.36 10.29 5.76
N ALA A 80 8.41 9.66 6.43
CA ALA A 80 7.70 10.24 7.56
C ALA A 80 8.64 10.51 8.74
N LEU A 81 9.64 9.66 8.93
CA LEU A 81 10.72 9.85 9.93
C LEU A 81 11.69 10.98 9.56
N GLY A 82 11.58 11.58 8.38
CA GLY A 82 12.34 12.75 7.97
C GLY A 82 13.46 12.49 6.95
N MET A 83 13.59 11.27 6.45
CA MET A 83 14.51 10.98 5.36
C MET A 83 13.99 11.59 4.04
N GLY A 84 14.91 12.15 3.23
CA GLY A 84 14.58 12.63 1.89
C GLY A 84 14.18 11.47 0.98
N LEU A 85 13.10 11.63 0.24
CA LEU A 85 12.62 10.65 -0.75
C LEU A 85 12.31 11.38 -2.05
N TRP A 86 12.90 10.92 -3.14
CA TRP A 86 12.65 11.44 -4.49
C TRP A 86 12.69 10.32 -5.52
N PHE A 87 12.25 10.63 -6.73
CA PHE A 87 12.21 9.69 -7.85
C PHE A 87 13.07 10.18 -9.00
N GLU A 88 14.01 9.34 -9.45
CA GLU A 88 14.82 9.60 -10.63
C GLU A 88 14.24 8.87 -11.85
N ALA A 89 14.24 9.58 -12.99
CA ALA A 89 13.74 8.99 -14.22
C ALA A 89 14.60 7.78 -14.64
N GLY A 90 13.96 6.61 -14.77
CA GLY A 90 14.62 5.37 -15.16
C GLY A 90 15.30 4.59 -14.02
N GLU A 91 15.49 5.19 -12.85
CA GLU A 91 16.16 4.54 -11.72
C GLU A 91 15.20 4.18 -10.56
N GLY A 92 14.03 4.82 -10.50
CA GLY A 92 13.03 4.58 -9.45
C GLY A 92 13.24 5.47 -8.20
N PRO A 93 12.76 5.01 -7.03
CA PRO A 93 12.85 5.79 -5.80
C PRO A 93 14.28 5.84 -5.26
N ARG A 94 14.65 7.01 -4.77
CA ARG A 94 15.89 7.29 -4.05
C ARG A 94 15.57 7.78 -2.65
N LEU A 95 16.28 7.27 -1.66
CA LEU A 95 16.16 7.66 -0.26
C LEU A 95 17.51 8.17 0.23
N THR A 96 17.52 9.29 0.96
CA THR A 96 18.74 9.77 1.62
C THR A 96 19.22 8.72 2.62
N GLY A 97 20.38 8.14 2.38
CA GLY A 97 20.95 7.08 3.20
C GLY A 97 22.06 7.56 4.14
N LEU A 98 22.52 6.64 4.99
CA LEU A 98 23.66 6.89 5.88
C LEU A 98 24.93 7.22 5.10
N LEU A 99 25.11 6.64 3.90
CA LEU A 99 26.25 6.91 3.03
C LEU A 99 26.22 8.31 2.41
N ASP A 100 25.04 8.94 2.37
CA ASP A 100 24.86 10.31 1.88
C ASP A 100 24.98 11.37 3.00
N GLY A 101 25.53 10.97 4.16
CA GLY A 101 25.73 11.85 5.30
C GLY A 101 24.48 12.05 6.18
N PHE A 102 23.43 11.25 6.00
CA PHE A 102 22.28 11.29 6.91
C PHE A 102 22.66 10.71 8.27
N ASP A 103 22.48 11.49 9.34
CA ASP A 103 22.68 11.00 10.71
C ASP A 103 21.36 10.43 11.24
N ILE A 104 21.40 9.20 11.73
CA ILE A 104 20.27 8.51 12.35
C ILE A 104 19.65 9.29 13.51
N LYS A 105 20.44 10.16 14.17
CA LYS A 105 19.96 11.06 15.22
C LYS A 105 18.99 12.14 14.73
N ASN A 106 18.96 12.38 13.41
CA ASN A 106 18.06 13.33 12.79
C ASN A 106 16.68 12.72 12.45
N LEU A 107 16.48 11.42 12.71
CA LEU A 107 15.16 10.82 12.58
C LEU A 107 14.19 11.44 13.59
N LYS A 108 12.97 11.72 13.11
CA LYS A 108 11.90 12.16 13.98
C LYS A 108 11.51 11.03 14.95
N PRO A 109 11.10 11.36 16.19
CA PRO A 109 10.48 10.39 17.09
C PRO A 109 9.26 9.72 16.45
N ALA A 110 9.02 8.45 16.79
CA ALA A 110 7.94 7.65 16.21
C ALA A 110 6.53 8.25 16.41
N ASP A 111 6.32 8.99 17.50
CA ASP A 111 5.06 9.69 17.81
C ASP A 111 4.79 10.91 16.92
N GLN A 112 5.80 11.39 16.18
CA GLN A 112 5.70 12.57 15.31
C GLN A 112 5.46 12.23 13.83
N VAL A 113 5.29 10.95 13.48
CA VAL A 113 5.09 10.53 12.08
C VAL A 113 3.61 10.42 11.68
N HIS A 114 2.71 10.41 12.67
CA HIS A 114 1.29 10.11 12.46
C HIS A 114 0.60 11.10 11.53
N ASP A 115 0.87 12.39 11.67
CA ASP A 115 0.28 13.42 10.80
C ASP A 115 0.64 13.19 9.33
N LYS A 116 1.88 12.80 9.05
CA LYS A 116 2.33 12.49 7.68
C LYS A 116 1.69 11.20 7.15
N LEU A 117 1.45 10.22 8.01
CA LEU A 117 0.88 8.92 7.66
C LEU A 117 -0.65 8.87 7.72
N GLU A 118 -1.31 9.95 8.17
CA GLU A 118 -2.78 10.00 8.30
C GLU A 118 -3.53 9.57 7.03
N PRO A 119 -3.13 9.97 5.80
CA PRO A 119 -3.78 9.50 4.58
C PRO A 119 -3.72 7.98 4.41
N ILE A 120 -2.66 7.34 4.89
CA ILE A 120 -2.52 5.87 4.84
C ILE A 120 -3.50 5.22 5.80
N TYR A 121 -3.63 5.76 7.02
CA TYR A 121 -4.61 5.28 8.00
C TYR A 121 -6.05 5.44 7.48
N GLN A 122 -6.33 6.57 6.82
CA GLN A 122 -7.64 6.78 6.19
C GLN A 122 -7.89 5.77 5.06
N THR A 123 -6.87 5.43 4.26
CA THR A 123 -6.99 4.39 3.24
C THR A 123 -7.35 3.03 3.86
N VAL A 124 -6.70 2.65 4.97
CA VAL A 124 -7.05 1.42 5.71
C VAL A 124 -8.50 1.44 6.18
N LYS A 125 -8.94 2.56 6.74
CA LYS A 125 -10.32 2.74 7.20
C LYS A 125 -11.33 2.61 6.05
N ASN A 126 -11.06 3.26 4.92
CA ASN A 126 -11.89 3.18 3.72
C ASN A 126 -11.99 1.73 3.22
N LEU A 127 -10.85 1.03 3.11
CA LEU A 127 -10.80 -0.36 2.67
C LEU A 127 -11.50 -1.32 3.62
N SER A 128 -11.41 -1.09 4.92
CA SER A 128 -12.11 -1.91 5.92
C SER A 128 -13.62 -1.90 5.75
N SER A 129 -14.17 -0.82 5.18
CA SER A 129 -15.60 -0.67 4.91
C SER A 129 -15.99 -1.07 3.48
N ALA A 130 -15.08 -0.94 2.52
CA ALA A 130 -15.36 -1.10 1.09
C ALA A 130 -15.05 -2.50 0.53
N LEU A 131 -14.16 -3.25 1.19
CA LEU A 131 -13.81 -4.60 0.76
C LEU A 131 -14.97 -5.59 1.00
N PRO A 132 -15.15 -6.59 0.11
CA PRO A 132 -16.04 -7.71 0.37
C PRO A 132 -15.69 -8.39 1.70
N ASN A 133 -16.70 -8.83 2.44
CA ASN A 133 -16.52 -9.43 3.76
C ASN A 133 -15.58 -10.65 3.76
N GLU A 134 -15.53 -11.40 2.66
CA GLU A 134 -14.67 -12.56 2.45
C GLU A 134 -13.22 -12.20 2.09
N THR A 135 -12.95 -10.96 1.65
CA THR A 135 -11.62 -10.52 1.28
C THR A 135 -10.82 -10.08 2.51
N THR A 136 -9.60 -10.59 2.65
CA THR A 136 -8.68 -10.20 3.72
C THR A 136 -7.88 -8.98 3.31
N LEU A 137 -7.89 -7.92 4.12
CA LEU A 137 -6.98 -6.79 3.95
C LEU A 137 -5.59 -7.17 4.47
N ILE A 138 -4.58 -6.97 3.65
CA ILE A 138 -3.16 -7.19 3.96
C ILE A 138 -2.49 -5.83 4.07
N GLY A 139 -1.86 -5.54 5.22
CA GLY A 139 -1.05 -4.34 5.42
C GLY A 139 0.22 -4.36 4.57
N PHE A 140 0.78 -3.18 4.32
CA PHE A 140 2.02 -3.00 3.57
C PHE A 140 2.87 -1.90 4.19
N ALA A 141 4.02 -2.29 4.74
CA ALA A 141 5.00 -1.39 5.35
C ALA A 141 6.41 -1.97 5.19
N GLY A 142 7.45 -1.11 5.28
CA GLY A 142 8.85 -1.49 5.25
C GLY A 142 9.58 -1.01 6.49
#